data_5454771bb8c68e9d6547c2ca5369d616
#
_entry.id   5454771bb8c68e9d6547c2ca5369d616
#
_cell.length_a   1.000
_cell.length_b   1.000
_cell.length_c   1.000
_cell.angle_alpha   90.00
_cell.angle_beta   90.00
_cell.angle_gamma   90.00
#
_symmetry.space_group_name_H-M   'P 1'
#
loop_
_entity.id
_entity.type
_entity.pdbx_description
1 polymer ?
#
loop_
_entity_poly.entity_id
_entity_poly.type
_entity_poly.pdbx_seq_one_letter_code
_entity_poly.pdbx_strand_id
1 'polypeptide(L)'
;MHDTITGPVFQEMLIFGAASIAKEKQSINDLNVFPVPDGDTGTNMSLTMHAAAQELQKRSPATVDLASSITASALLRGARGNSGVILSLLFRGMSKSLKGCVTADGCTFAAAMQEGVSAA
;
A
#
# COMPACT_ATOMS: atom_id res chain seq x y z
N MET A 1 23.12 12.18 0.84
CA MET A 1 21.83 11.65 1.26
C MET A 1 20.83 11.73 0.12
N HIS A 2 20.05 10.72 -0.03
CA HIS A 2 19.10 10.64 -1.13
C HIS A 2 17.69 10.69 -0.59
N ASP A 3 16.99 11.77 -0.94
CA ASP A 3 15.58 11.91 -0.58
C ASP A 3 14.67 11.42 -1.69
N THR A 4 15.22 10.56 -2.55
CA THR A 4 14.53 10.09 -3.75
C THR A 4 14.06 8.68 -3.56
N ILE A 5 12.76 8.45 -3.85
CA ILE A 5 12.16 7.13 -3.79
C ILE A 5 12.14 6.56 -5.21
N THR A 6 12.88 5.47 -5.39
CA THR A 6 12.93 4.72 -6.65
C THR A 6 11.92 3.58 -6.61
N GLY A 7 11.76 2.86 -7.73
CA GLY A 7 10.94 1.66 -7.75
C GLY A 7 11.36 0.64 -6.70
N PRO A 8 12.66 0.25 -6.66
CA PRO A 8 13.13 -0.68 -5.63
C PRO A 8 12.94 -0.18 -4.20
N VAL A 9 13.12 1.11 -3.95
CA VAL A 9 12.89 1.68 -2.60
C VAL A 9 11.41 1.61 -2.25
N PHE A 10 10.52 1.93 -3.16
CA PHE A 10 9.08 1.81 -2.95
C PHE A 10 8.72 0.36 -2.62
N GLN A 11 9.29 -0.59 -3.35
CA GLN A 11 9.07 -2.02 -3.11
C GLN A 11 9.48 -2.41 -1.70
N GLU A 12 10.66 -1.98 -1.25
CA GLU A 12 11.12 -2.28 0.10
C GLU A 12 10.22 -1.65 1.15
N MET A 13 9.76 -0.42 0.95
CA MET A 13 8.84 0.25 1.85
C MET A 13 7.54 -0.52 1.98
N LEU A 14 7.00 -1.00 0.87
CA LEU A 14 5.75 -1.74 0.88
C LEU A 14 5.92 -3.10 1.56
N ILE A 15 7.01 -3.82 1.28
CA ILE A 15 7.30 -5.10 1.89
C ILE A 15 7.46 -4.93 3.41
N PHE A 16 8.18 -3.90 3.84
CA PHE A 16 8.34 -3.59 5.25
C PHE A 16 7.00 -3.27 5.89
N GLY A 17 6.18 -2.46 5.22
CA GLY A 17 4.84 -2.12 5.71
C GLY A 17 3.96 -3.35 5.85
N ALA A 18 3.99 -4.23 4.87
CA ALA A 18 3.23 -5.48 4.91
C ALA A 18 3.67 -6.35 6.09
N ALA A 19 4.98 -6.46 6.33
CA ALA A 19 5.51 -7.23 7.45
C ALA A 19 5.11 -6.60 8.79
N SER A 20 5.11 -5.28 8.87
CA SER A 20 4.70 -4.56 10.09
C SER A 20 3.23 -4.80 10.42
N ILE A 21 2.36 -4.75 9.42
CA ILE A 21 0.94 -5.02 9.61
C ILE A 21 0.73 -6.48 10.02
N ALA A 22 1.43 -7.41 9.41
CA ALA A 22 1.35 -8.83 9.77
C ALA A 22 1.75 -9.06 11.22
N LYS A 23 2.79 -8.36 11.68
CA LYS A 23 3.27 -8.45 13.06
C LYS A 23 2.25 -7.89 14.05
N GLU A 24 1.58 -6.80 13.68
CA GLU A 24 0.65 -6.08 14.56
C GLU A 24 -0.81 -6.44 14.32
N LYS A 25 -1.10 -7.42 13.46
CA LYS A 25 -2.48 -7.69 13.06
C LYS A 25 -3.41 -8.03 14.21
N GLN A 26 -2.90 -8.70 15.23
CA GLN A 26 -3.73 -9.04 16.39
C GLN A 26 -4.12 -7.79 17.17
N SER A 27 -3.18 -6.86 17.37
CA SER A 27 -3.46 -5.58 18.02
C SER A 27 -4.50 -4.78 17.23
N ILE A 28 -4.40 -4.78 15.91
CA ILE A 28 -5.36 -4.10 15.04
C ILE A 28 -6.72 -4.78 15.13
N ASN A 29 -6.77 -6.10 15.12
CA ASN A 29 -8.01 -6.85 15.27
C ASN A 29 -8.70 -6.53 16.60
N ASP A 30 -7.90 -6.41 17.66
CA ASP A 30 -8.44 -6.13 19.00
C ASP A 30 -9.08 -4.74 19.09
N LEU A 31 -8.65 -3.81 18.24
CA LEU A 31 -9.21 -2.46 18.18
C LEU A 31 -10.46 -2.38 17.30
N ASN A 32 -10.79 -3.43 16.58
CA ASN A 32 -11.90 -3.44 15.62
C ASN A 32 -13.22 -3.70 16.34
N VAL A 33 -13.78 -2.64 16.94
CA VAL A 33 -15.05 -2.74 17.71
C VAL A 33 -16.19 -2.00 17.03
N PHE A 34 -15.95 -1.24 15.97
CA PHE A 34 -16.99 -0.50 15.26
C PHE A 34 -16.80 -0.62 13.76
N PRO A 35 -17.89 -0.61 12.99
CA PRO A 35 -19.28 -0.68 13.43
C PRO A 35 -19.68 -2.08 13.89
N VAL A 36 -18.92 -3.10 13.48
CA VAL A 36 -19.16 -4.50 13.81
C VAL A 36 -17.89 -5.07 14.44
N PRO A 37 -17.95 -5.61 15.66
CA PRO A 37 -16.74 -6.09 16.33
C PRO A 37 -16.36 -7.50 15.86
N ASP A 38 -16.14 -7.68 14.56
CA ASP A 38 -15.76 -8.97 13.98
C ASP A 38 -14.28 -9.29 14.13
N GLY A 39 -13.45 -8.29 14.50
CA GLY A 39 -12.07 -8.54 14.90
C GLY A 39 -11.14 -8.99 13.77
N ASP A 40 -11.41 -8.63 12.52
CA ASP A 40 -10.63 -9.10 11.38
C ASP A 40 -9.93 -8.01 10.55
N THR A 41 -9.97 -6.76 10.99
CA THR A 41 -9.38 -5.65 10.24
C THR A 41 -7.89 -5.87 9.98
N GLY A 42 -7.13 -6.22 11.02
CA GLY A 42 -5.69 -6.47 10.88
C GLY A 42 -5.41 -7.65 9.98
N THR A 43 -6.19 -8.72 10.07
CA THR A 43 -6.05 -9.89 9.22
C THR A 43 -6.32 -9.52 7.76
N ASN A 44 -7.39 -8.78 7.49
CA ASN A 44 -7.74 -8.38 6.14
C ASN A 44 -6.69 -7.45 5.53
N MET A 45 -6.19 -6.48 6.29
CA MET A 45 -5.13 -5.60 5.85
C MET A 45 -3.84 -6.37 5.56
N SER A 46 -3.49 -7.31 6.44
CA SER A 46 -2.29 -8.13 6.28
C SER A 46 -2.36 -8.96 5.00
N LEU A 47 -3.48 -9.63 4.75
CA LEU A 47 -3.66 -10.44 3.55
C LEU A 47 -3.62 -9.58 2.28
N THR A 48 -4.24 -8.40 2.32
CA THR A 48 -4.28 -7.49 1.20
C THR A 48 -2.88 -6.97 0.86
N MET A 49 -2.13 -6.53 1.86
CA MET A 49 -0.77 -6.04 1.67
C MET A 49 0.18 -7.14 1.22
N HIS A 50 -0.01 -8.36 1.71
CA HIS A 50 0.81 -9.50 1.32
C HIS A 50 0.70 -9.77 -0.18
N ALA A 51 -0.49 -9.67 -0.75
CA ALA A 51 -0.71 -9.85 -2.18
C ALA A 51 0.11 -8.84 -2.99
N ALA A 52 0.13 -7.58 -2.57
CA ALA A 52 0.91 -6.54 -3.24
C ALA A 52 2.41 -6.78 -3.09
N ALA A 53 2.86 -7.16 -1.90
CA ALA A 53 4.28 -7.44 -1.66
C ALA A 53 4.78 -8.57 -2.55
N GLN A 54 4.00 -9.65 -2.67
CA GLN A 54 4.35 -10.76 -3.54
C GLN A 54 4.48 -10.33 -5.00
N GLU A 55 3.53 -9.53 -5.48
CA GLU A 55 3.53 -9.07 -6.86
C GLU A 55 4.74 -8.19 -7.15
N LEU A 56 5.08 -7.29 -6.23
CA LEU A 56 6.26 -6.43 -6.37
C LEU A 56 7.56 -7.24 -6.41
N GLN A 57 7.68 -8.24 -5.54
CA GLN A 57 8.86 -9.11 -5.52
C GLN A 57 9.02 -9.88 -6.84
N LYS A 58 7.91 -10.31 -7.40
CA LYS A 58 7.90 -11.05 -8.66
C LYS A 58 8.28 -10.18 -9.84
N ARG A 59 7.87 -8.92 -9.85
CA ARG A 59 8.00 -8.04 -11.01
C ARG A 59 9.17 -7.06 -10.91
N SER A 60 9.66 -6.77 -9.70
CA SER A 60 10.82 -5.92 -9.46
C SER A 60 10.82 -4.63 -10.29
N PRO A 61 9.82 -3.75 -10.11
CA PRO A 61 9.69 -2.56 -10.94
C PRO A 61 10.85 -1.59 -10.76
N ALA A 62 11.30 -0.98 -11.86
CA ALA A 62 12.43 -0.06 -11.84
C ALA A 62 12.04 1.38 -11.49
N THR A 63 10.80 1.77 -11.75
CA THR A 63 10.32 3.14 -11.53
C THR A 63 9.26 3.18 -10.45
N VAL A 64 9.11 4.34 -9.80
CA VAL A 64 8.07 4.52 -8.80
C VAL A 64 6.67 4.49 -9.43
N ASP A 65 6.54 4.94 -10.67
CA ASP A 65 5.29 4.84 -11.43
C ASP A 65 4.86 3.37 -11.55
N LEU A 66 5.74 2.52 -12.05
CA LEU A 66 5.43 1.10 -12.19
C LEU A 66 5.19 0.44 -10.84
N ALA A 67 6.02 0.77 -9.84
CA ALA A 67 5.87 0.19 -8.50
C ALA A 67 4.51 0.51 -7.90
N SER A 68 4.08 1.78 -7.95
CA SER A 68 2.80 2.19 -7.39
C SER A 68 1.62 1.61 -8.20
N SER A 69 1.75 1.53 -9.51
CA SER A 69 0.72 0.96 -10.38
C SER A 69 0.53 -0.53 -10.12
N ILE A 70 1.63 -1.28 -10.02
CA ILE A 70 1.58 -2.71 -9.71
C ILE A 70 0.95 -2.93 -8.34
N THR A 71 1.35 -2.11 -7.36
CA THR A 71 0.80 -2.17 -6.00
C THR A 71 -0.70 -1.93 -6.01
N ALA A 72 -1.15 -0.87 -6.66
CA ALA A 72 -2.58 -0.54 -6.70
C ALA A 72 -3.40 -1.66 -7.35
N SER A 73 -2.92 -2.22 -8.45
CA SER A 73 -3.60 -3.33 -9.12
C SER A 73 -3.64 -4.59 -8.26
N ALA A 74 -2.53 -4.92 -7.62
CA ALA A 74 -2.44 -6.11 -6.78
C ALA A 74 -3.34 -5.98 -5.54
N LEU A 75 -3.38 -4.79 -4.94
CA LEU A 75 -4.25 -4.54 -3.80
C LEU A 75 -5.72 -4.67 -4.20
N LEU A 76 -6.09 -4.16 -5.37
CA LEU A 76 -7.46 -4.25 -5.84
C LEU A 76 -7.87 -5.72 -6.04
N ARG A 77 -7.01 -6.51 -6.68
CA ARG A 77 -7.31 -7.93 -6.93
C ARG A 77 -7.33 -8.75 -5.65
N GLY A 78 -6.48 -8.40 -4.68
CA GLY A 78 -6.34 -9.15 -3.44
C GLY A 78 -7.07 -8.55 -2.25
N ALA A 79 -7.89 -7.52 -2.45
CA ALA A 79 -8.55 -6.81 -1.36
C ALA A 79 -9.43 -7.75 -0.52
N ARG A 80 -9.27 -7.67 0.78
CA ARG A 80 -10.03 -8.46 1.74
C ARG A 80 -10.75 -7.52 2.69
N GLY A 81 -12.06 -7.64 2.75
CA GLY A 81 -12.89 -6.81 3.62
C GLY A 81 -12.89 -5.34 3.25
N ASN A 82 -13.57 -4.53 4.03
CA ASN A 82 -13.66 -3.10 3.78
C ASN A 82 -12.29 -2.40 3.93
N SER A 83 -11.50 -2.82 4.90
CA SER A 83 -10.16 -2.25 5.11
C SER A 83 -9.25 -2.52 3.92
N GLY A 84 -9.33 -3.70 3.32
CA GLY A 84 -8.57 -4.02 2.11
C GLY A 84 -8.99 -3.16 0.93
N VAL A 85 -10.30 -2.93 0.77
CA VAL A 85 -10.82 -2.07 -0.28
C VAL A 85 -10.32 -0.63 -0.10
N ILE A 86 -10.34 -0.12 1.14
CA ILE A 86 -9.84 1.22 1.44
C ILE A 86 -8.36 1.34 1.09
N LEU A 87 -7.55 0.34 1.45
CA LEU A 87 -6.14 0.32 1.08
C LEU A 87 -5.96 0.38 -0.44
N SER A 88 -6.76 -0.38 -1.18
CA SER A 88 -6.66 -0.38 -2.64
C SER A 88 -6.98 0.99 -3.24
N LEU A 89 -7.98 1.68 -2.70
CA LEU A 89 -8.35 3.02 -3.15
C LEU A 89 -7.26 4.05 -2.82
N LEU A 90 -6.66 3.94 -1.65
CA LEU A 90 -5.57 4.82 -1.24
C LEU A 90 -4.40 4.72 -2.21
N PHE A 91 -3.96 3.50 -2.50
CA PHE A 91 -2.83 3.29 -3.42
C PHE A 91 -3.19 3.60 -4.87
N ARG A 92 -4.44 3.47 -5.25
CA ARG A 92 -4.91 3.91 -6.56
C ARG A 92 -4.73 5.41 -6.74
N GLY A 93 -5.10 6.19 -5.71
CA GLY A 93 -4.90 7.63 -5.74
C GLY A 93 -3.42 8.00 -5.79
N MET A 94 -2.59 7.31 -5.01
CA MET A 94 -1.14 7.50 -5.05
C MET A 94 -0.57 7.19 -6.44
N SER A 95 -1.01 6.09 -7.04
CA SER A 95 -0.54 5.68 -8.36
C SER A 95 -0.88 6.72 -9.42
N LYS A 96 -2.06 7.30 -9.36
CA LYS A 96 -2.45 8.36 -10.30
C LYS A 96 -1.55 9.58 -10.16
N SER A 97 -1.22 9.96 -8.92
CA SER A 97 -0.34 11.09 -8.65
C SER A 97 1.09 10.84 -9.11
N LEU A 98 1.57 9.61 -9.02
CA LEU A 98 2.93 9.23 -9.38
C LEU A 98 3.08 8.82 -10.84
N LYS A 99 2.00 8.86 -11.61
CA LYS A 99 2.02 8.44 -13.00
C LYS A 99 3.06 9.25 -13.79
N GLY A 100 3.92 8.54 -14.51
CA GLY A 100 4.98 9.16 -15.30
C GLY A 100 6.24 9.49 -14.51
N CYS A 101 6.26 9.26 -13.20
CA CYS A 101 7.44 9.54 -12.40
C CYS A 101 8.38 8.33 -12.40
N VAL A 102 9.65 8.56 -12.74
CA VAL A 102 10.68 7.53 -12.61
C VAL A 102 11.05 7.38 -11.13
N THR A 103 11.21 8.52 -10.46
CA THR A 103 11.50 8.60 -9.03
C THR A 103 10.59 9.65 -8.40
N ALA A 104 10.49 9.63 -7.09
CA ALA A 104 9.73 10.64 -6.34
C ALA A 104 10.59 11.15 -5.19
N ASP A 105 10.63 12.48 -5.01
CA ASP A 105 11.24 13.06 -3.82
C ASP A 105 10.23 13.07 -2.67
N GLY A 106 10.66 13.54 -1.50
CA GLY A 106 9.80 13.57 -0.32
C GLY A 106 8.54 14.39 -0.53
N CYS A 107 8.64 15.55 -1.20
CA CYS A 107 7.48 16.41 -1.46
C CYS A 107 6.51 15.76 -2.44
N THR A 108 7.02 15.17 -3.51
CA THR A 108 6.20 14.48 -4.50
C THR A 108 5.48 13.28 -3.88
N PHE A 109 6.20 12.53 -3.05
CA PHE A 109 5.63 11.37 -2.40
C PHE A 109 4.55 11.77 -1.38
N ALA A 110 4.79 12.83 -0.62
CA ALA A 110 3.81 13.34 0.33
C ALA A 110 2.54 13.80 -0.40
N ALA A 111 2.68 14.48 -1.53
CA ALA A 111 1.54 14.88 -2.36
C ALA A 111 0.77 13.66 -2.87
N ALA A 112 1.49 12.60 -3.26
CA ALA A 112 0.86 11.37 -3.73
C ALA A 112 0.07 10.70 -2.60
N MET A 113 0.61 10.68 -1.39
CA MET A 113 -0.10 10.14 -0.23
C MET A 113 -1.38 10.94 0.05
N GLN A 114 -1.31 12.26 -0.07
CA GLN A 114 -2.46 13.13 0.12
C GLN A 114 -3.56 12.82 -0.91
N GLU A 115 -3.18 12.61 -2.16
CA GLU A 115 -4.13 12.20 -3.19
C GLU A 115 -4.73 10.84 -2.90
N GLY A 116 -3.94 9.92 -2.35
CA GLY A 116 -4.43 8.62 -1.95
C GLY A 116 -5.49 8.73 -0.86
N VAL A 117 -5.23 9.56 0.15
CA VAL A 117 -6.18 9.80 1.24
C VAL A 117 -7.47 10.41 0.69
N SER A 118 -7.37 11.37 -0.23
CA SER A 118 -8.55 12.00 -0.83
C SER A 118 -9.37 11.01 -1.66
N ALA A 119 -8.71 10.04 -2.31
CA ALA A 119 -9.39 9.04 -3.14
C ALA A 119 -10.07 7.96 -2.29
N ALA A 120 -9.52 7.69 -1.12
CA ALA A 120 -10.10 6.72 -0.21
C ALA A 120 -11.27 7.31 0.57
#